data_142cfd12bc5996dd54879783d13530f5
#
_entry.id   142cfd12bc5996dd54879783d13530f5
#
_cell.length_a   1.000
_cell.length_b   1.000
_cell.length_c   1.000
_cell.angle_alpha   90.00
_cell.angle_beta   90.00
_cell.angle_gamma   90.00
#
_symmetry.space_group_name_H-M   'P 1'
#
loop_
_entity.id
_entity.type
_entity.pdbx_description
1 polymer ?
#
loop_
_entity_poly.entity_id
_entity_poly.type
_entity_poly.pdbx_seq_one_letter_code
_entity_poly.pdbx_strand_id
1 'polypeptide(L)'
;AVLCLSLGATLIINTDPHEVQQSMRETHPTCMCAVPRFWEKVYVGVMDKIEHAGAMQQKLFNKAIAIGRRHNIEYLSRGKRPPLSLRMEYKLMDKIVFSLVRRQLGIENAHFFPTAGAFISPQVEEFVHSIGIFMMAGYGLTESLATVSCDCLDRPYSIGSIGRPIKSIDIRFSDEGEILLKGPTITPGYYNRPDLNATSFTADGYFRTGDIGYMKDGELYITERIKDLYKTSNGKYIAPQMIESKILVDKYVEQIAVVADDRKFVSALIVPTYPLLEEYARAHGIAFNDREELCANKIVNEMLAERIDTLQQTLANYEKIKRFTLMAHHFSLERGEITNTLKIKRNVLLKH
;
A
#
# COMPACT_ATOMS: atom_id res chain seq x y z
N ALA A 1 -21.65 -5.55 1.48
CA ALA A 1 -23.02 -5.08 1.28
C ALA A 1 -24.02 -5.90 2.10
N VAL A 2 -24.13 -7.21 1.90
CA VAL A 2 -25.13 -8.07 2.58
C VAL A 2 -25.02 -7.97 4.10
N LEU A 3 -23.81 -8.04 4.68
CA LEU A 3 -23.60 -7.91 6.12
C LEU A 3 -24.08 -6.54 6.64
N CYS A 4 -23.75 -5.45 5.93
CA CYS A 4 -24.18 -4.10 6.33
C CYS A 4 -25.71 -4.01 6.36
N LEU A 5 -26.37 -4.54 5.33
CA LEU A 5 -27.84 -4.55 5.27
C LEU A 5 -28.46 -5.40 6.38
N SER A 6 -27.89 -6.58 6.68
CA SER A 6 -28.38 -7.45 7.75
C SER A 6 -28.24 -6.86 9.15
N LEU A 7 -27.25 -5.98 9.33
CA LEU A 7 -27.02 -5.24 10.59
C LEU A 7 -27.77 -3.90 10.68
N GLY A 8 -28.56 -3.54 9.65
CA GLY A 8 -29.25 -2.25 9.58
C GLY A 8 -28.30 -1.06 9.41
N ALA A 9 -27.07 -1.30 8.93
CA ALA A 9 -26.10 -0.25 8.68
C ALA A 9 -26.42 0.49 7.37
N THR A 10 -26.19 1.80 7.33
CA THR A 10 -26.29 2.58 6.10
C THR A 10 -25.10 2.24 5.19
N LEU A 11 -25.38 1.77 3.97
CA LEU A 11 -24.39 1.51 2.95
C LEU A 11 -24.30 2.68 2.00
N ILE A 12 -23.13 3.32 1.94
CA ILE A 12 -22.83 4.42 1.03
C ILE A 12 -22.05 3.85 -0.15
N ILE A 13 -22.53 4.07 -1.35
CA ILE A 13 -21.91 3.60 -2.59
C ILE A 13 -21.30 4.81 -3.29
N ASN A 14 -19.98 4.81 -3.41
CA ASN A 14 -19.27 5.81 -4.19
C ASN A 14 -19.14 5.31 -5.64
N THR A 15 -19.55 6.15 -6.59
CA THR A 15 -19.58 5.77 -8.02
C THR A 15 -18.28 6.11 -8.75
N ASP A 16 -17.55 7.14 -8.27
CA ASP A 16 -16.28 7.56 -8.85
C ASP A 16 -15.15 7.44 -7.80
N PRO A 17 -14.12 6.61 -8.05
CA PRO A 17 -12.95 6.51 -7.17
C PRO A 17 -12.23 7.84 -6.92
N HIS A 18 -12.34 8.83 -7.81
CA HIS A 18 -11.73 10.14 -7.63
C HIS A 18 -12.45 11.01 -6.59
N GLU A 19 -13.73 10.74 -6.35
CA GLU A 19 -14.58 11.48 -5.40
C GLU A 19 -14.58 10.88 -3.97
N VAL A 20 -13.84 9.79 -3.73
CA VAL A 20 -13.82 9.10 -2.43
C VAL A 20 -13.54 10.06 -1.28
N GLN A 21 -12.60 10.98 -1.43
CA GLN A 21 -12.24 11.91 -0.37
C GLN A 21 -13.37 12.91 -0.07
N GLN A 22 -14.08 13.37 -1.10
CA GLN A 22 -15.25 14.22 -0.93
C GLN A 22 -16.39 13.46 -0.26
N SER A 23 -16.70 12.25 -0.75
CA SER A 23 -17.72 11.38 -0.17
C SER A 23 -17.47 11.09 1.31
N MET A 24 -16.22 10.87 1.71
CA MET A 24 -15.84 10.67 3.12
C MET A 24 -16.15 11.91 3.98
N ARG A 25 -15.83 13.11 3.48
CA ARG A 25 -16.10 14.37 4.18
C ARG A 25 -17.60 14.67 4.31
N GLU A 26 -18.39 14.23 3.37
CA GLU A 26 -19.84 14.43 3.37
C GLU A 26 -20.57 13.41 4.25
N THR A 27 -20.05 12.20 4.33
CA THR A 27 -20.74 11.06 4.94
C THR A 27 -20.20 10.63 6.29
N HIS A 28 -18.97 11.04 6.63
CA HIS A 28 -18.27 10.71 7.88
C HIS A 28 -18.37 9.20 8.24
N PRO A 29 -17.85 8.30 7.40
CA PRO A 29 -18.08 6.87 7.55
C PRO A 29 -17.50 6.33 8.85
N THR A 30 -18.18 5.36 9.46
CA THR A 30 -17.69 4.64 10.64
C THR A 30 -16.79 3.48 10.29
N CYS A 31 -16.89 2.97 9.05
CA CYS A 31 -16.06 1.92 8.47
C CYS A 31 -16.02 2.11 6.95
N MET A 32 -14.86 1.90 6.35
CA MET A 32 -14.70 1.88 4.90
C MET A 32 -13.65 0.86 4.51
N CYS A 33 -13.98 -0.01 3.54
CA CYS A 33 -12.99 -0.87 2.92
C CYS A 33 -12.08 -0.02 2.04
N ALA A 34 -10.78 -0.16 2.21
CA ALA A 34 -9.76 0.60 1.49
C ALA A 34 -8.76 -0.32 0.77
N VAL A 35 -8.05 0.24 -0.18
CA VAL A 35 -6.88 -0.37 -0.79
C VAL A 35 -5.62 0.38 -0.33
N PRO A 36 -4.44 -0.23 -0.34
CA PRO A 36 -3.21 0.43 0.08
C PRO A 36 -2.96 1.78 -0.58
N ARG A 37 -3.26 1.90 -1.88
CA ARG A 37 -3.11 3.14 -2.65
C ARG A 37 -3.87 4.33 -2.07
N PHE A 38 -5.02 4.09 -1.45
CA PHE A 38 -5.76 5.14 -0.76
C PHE A 38 -4.93 5.73 0.40
N TRP A 39 -4.33 4.88 1.22
CA TRP A 39 -3.52 5.29 2.37
C TRP A 39 -2.20 5.95 1.97
N GLU A 40 -1.59 5.50 0.88
CA GLU A 40 -0.42 6.16 0.28
C GLU A 40 -0.75 7.60 -0.11
N LYS A 41 -1.89 7.84 -0.78
CA LYS A 41 -2.35 9.18 -1.14
C LYS A 41 -2.64 10.03 0.11
N VAL A 42 -3.26 9.45 1.14
CA VAL A 42 -3.48 10.13 2.43
C VAL A 42 -2.15 10.52 3.06
N TYR A 43 -1.20 9.61 3.13
CA TYR A 43 0.13 9.84 3.67
C TYR A 43 0.82 11.00 2.94
N VAL A 44 0.93 10.91 1.63
CA VAL A 44 1.57 11.94 0.79
C VAL A 44 0.89 13.29 0.97
N GLY A 45 -0.43 13.35 0.93
CA GLY A 45 -1.17 14.60 1.09
C GLY A 45 -1.06 15.25 2.47
N VAL A 46 -0.92 14.45 3.54
CA VAL A 46 -0.65 14.98 4.88
C VAL A 46 0.79 15.47 4.98
N MET A 47 1.75 14.69 4.50
CA MET A 47 3.18 15.06 4.56
C MET A 47 3.49 16.31 3.74
N ASP A 48 2.89 16.45 2.57
CA ASP A 48 3.03 17.64 1.74
C ASP A 48 2.50 18.91 2.45
N LYS A 49 1.33 18.84 3.08
CA LYS A 49 0.80 19.95 3.88
C LYS A 49 1.72 20.32 5.05
N ILE A 50 2.33 19.33 5.69
CA ILE A 50 3.25 19.56 6.81
C ILE A 50 4.56 20.18 6.31
N GLU A 51 5.07 19.75 5.16
CA GLU A 51 6.27 20.35 4.55
C GLU A 51 6.10 21.86 4.29
N HIS A 52 4.92 22.28 3.86
CA HIS A 52 4.58 23.69 3.63
C HIS A 52 4.13 24.45 4.89
N ALA A 53 3.99 23.78 6.02
CA ALA A 53 3.62 24.39 7.29
C ALA A 53 4.82 25.12 7.94
N GLY A 54 4.54 26.02 8.88
CA GLY A 54 5.59 26.70 9.64
C GLY A 54 6.42 25.73 10.48
N ALA A 55 7.70 26.06 10.73
CA ALA A 55 8.64 25.20 11.44
C ALA A 55 8.14 24.70 12.82
N MET A 56 7.34 25.51 13.54
CA MET A 56 6.73 25.11 14.81
C MET A 56 5.69 24.02 14.60
N GLN A 57 4.86 24.12 13.58
CA GLN A 57 3.83 23.12 13.23
C GLN A 57 4.48 21.81 12.80
N GLN A 58 5.54 21.88 12.00
CA GLN A 58 6.33 20.69 11.61
C GLN A 58 6.91 19.96 12.84
N LYS A 59 7.55 20.71 13.76
CA LYS A 59 8.07 20.14 15.01
C LYS A 59 6.99 19.51 15.88
N LEU A 60 5.84 20.19 16.00
CA LEU A 60 4.70 19.68 16.75
C LEU A 60 4.15 18.39 16.13
N PHE A 61 3.97 18.36 14.81
CA PHE A 61 3.50 17.18 14.09
C PHE A 61 4.45 16.00 14.25
N ASN A 62 5.76 16.20 14.04
CA ASN A 62 6.77 15.16 14.20
C ASN A 62 6.80 14.60 15.65
N LYS A 63 6.67 15.48 16.65
CA LYS A 63 6.54 15.07 18.05
C LYS A 63 5.27 14.25 18.29
N ALA A 64 4.13 14.68 17.71
CA ALA A 64 2.88 13.95 17.82
C ALA A 64 3.00 12.55 17.21
N ILE A 65 3.53 12.42 15.99
CA ILE A 65 3.76 11.13 15.34
C ILE A 65 4.63 10.21 16.20
N ALA A 66 5.72 10.70 16.77
CA ALA A 66 6.58 9.91 17.66
C ALA A 66 5.82 9.40 18.90
N ILE A 67 4.97 10.25 19.52
CA ILE A 67 4.13 9.86 20.65
C ILE A 67 3.07 8.84 20.22
N GLY A 68 2.40 9.08 19.08
CA GLY A 68 1.39 8.18 18.52
C GLY A 68 1.97 6.80 18.20
N ARG A 69 3.14 6.75 17.56
CA ARG A 69 3.89 5.52 17.28
C ARG A 69 4.17 4.73 18.57
N ARG A 70 4.74 5.39 19.57
CA ARG A 70 5.01 4.74 20.88
C ARG A 70 3.72 4.22 21.50
N HIS A 71 2.67 5.03 21.58
CA HIS A 71 1.40 4.67 22.22
C HIS A 71 0.69 3.52 21.50
N ASN A 72 0.49 3.64 20.19
CA ASN A 72 -0.35 2.73 19.42
C ASN A 72 0.44 1.48 18.94
N ILE A 73 1.71 1.64 18.51
CA ILE A 73 2.47 0.56 17.90
C ILE A 73 3.37 -0.17 18.90
N GLU A 74 4.08 0.55 19.79
CA GLU A 74 4.98 -0.12 20.74
C GLU A 74 4.23 -0.73 21.95
N TYR A 75 3.02 -0.22 22.25
CA TYR A 75 2.20 -0.71 23.35
C TYR A 75 0.90 -1.37 22.90
N LEU A 76 -0.06 -0.61 22.35
CA LEU A 76 -1.41 -1.14 22.10
C LEU A 76 -1.42 -2.28 21.09
N SER A 77 -0.74 -2.15 19.96
CA SER A 77 -0.69 -3.23 18.95
C SER A 77 -0.08 -4.52 19.50
N ARG A 78 0.79 -4.39 20.52
CA ARG A 78 1.41 -5.54 21.21
C ARG A 78 0.60 -6.05 22.40
N GLY A 79 -0.64 -5.59 22.57
CA GLY A 79 -1.49 -5.94 23.71
C GLY A 79 -0.99 -5.42 25.07
N LYS A 80 -0.09 -4.43 25.07
CA LYS A 80 0.48 -3.84 26.29
C LYS A 80 -0.25 -2.54 26.66
N ARG A 81 -0.41 -2.29 27.96
CA ARG A 81 -0.97 -1.02 28.41
C ARG A 81 0.11 0.06 28.46
N PRO A 82 -0.06 1.21 27.77
CA PRO A 82 0.89 2.31 27.82
C PRO A 82 0.98 2.92 29.24
N PRO A 83 2.15 3.42 29.66
CA PRO A 83 2.30 4.17 30.91
C PRO A 83 1.36 5.38 30.98
N LEU A 84 0.97 5.80 32.18
CA LEU A 84 0.02 6.89 32.37
C LEU A 84 0.50 8.21 31.71
N SER A 85 1.78 8.55 31.86
CA SER A 85 2.40 9.72 31.22
C SER A 85 2.21 9.69 29.71
N LEU A 86 2.53 8.58 29.04
CA LEU A 86 2.39 8.42 27.60
C LEU A 86 0.92 8.51 27.16
N ARG A 87 -0.01 7.97 27.96
CA ARG A 87 -1.46 8.10 27.68
C ARG A 87 -1.92 9.55 27.73
N MET A 88 -1.43 10.34 28.69
CA MET A 88 -1.75 11.77 28.81
C MET A 88 -1.15 12.55 27.64
N GLU A 89 0.11 12.29 27.29
CA GLU A 89 0.77 12.90 26.13
C GLU A 89 0.01 12.58 24.84
N TYR A 90 -0.36 11.31 24.63
CA TYR A 90 -1.13 10.89 23.45
C TYR A 90 -2.49 11.58 23.39
N LYS A 91 -3.23 11.63 24.50
CA LYS A 91 -4.53 12.30 24.56
C LYS A 91 -4.45 13.80 24.22
N LEU A 92 -3.35 14.45 24.64
CA LEU A 92 -3.10 15.85 24.26
C LEU A 92 -2.81 15.97 22.75
N MET A 93 -1.92 15.15 22.20
CA MET A 93 -1.58 15.15 20.78
C MET A 93 -2.79 14.75 19.92
N ASP A 94 -3.60 13.82 20.37
CA ASP A 94 -4.84 13.45 19.71
C ASP A 94 -5.79 14.66 19.58
N LYS A 95 -5.98 15.40 20.65
CA LYS A 95 -6.86 16.57 20.65
C LYS A 95 -6.38 17.69 19.74
N ILE A 96 -5.07 17.97 19.68
CA ILE A 96 -4.52 19.15 18.96
C ILE A 96 -3.98 18.84 17.57
N VAL A 97 -3.67 17.57 17.27
CA VAL A 97 -3.06 17.18 15.98
C VAL A 97 -3.93 16.12 15.28
N PHE A 98 -4.06 14.93 15.88
CA PHE A 98 -4.62 13.79 15.16
C PHE A 98 -6.12 13.94 14.87
N SER A 99 -6.89 14.51 15.80
CA SER A 99 -8.31 14.81 15.56
C SER A 99 -8.52 15.77 14.39
N LEU A 100 -7.62 16.74 14.19
CA LEU A 100 -7.68 17.66 13.06
C LEU A 100 -7.40 16.93 11.74
N VAL A 101 -6.38 16.05 11.73
CA VAL A 101 -6.07 15.22 10.55
C VAL A 101 -7.26 14.34 10.19
N ARG A 102 -7.83 13.62 11.15
CA ARG A 102 -8.99 12.75 10.92
C ARG A 102 -10.23 13.52 10.44
N ARG A 103 -10.50 14.71 10.98
CA ARG A 103 -11.60 15.58 10.50
C ARG A 103 -11.38 16.06 9.07
N GLN A 104 -10.15 16.47 8.72
CA GLN A 104 -9.85 16.90 7.35
C GLN A 104 -10.04 15.77 6.34
N LEU A 105 -9.87 14.52 6.76
CA LEU A 105 -10.13 13.33 5.96
C LEU A 105 -11.61 12.91 5.97
N GLY A 106 -12.43 13.41 6.91
CA GLY A 106 -13.83 13.01 7.09
C GLY A 106 -13.97 11.64 7.78
N ILE A 107 -13.00 11.24 8.59
CA ILE A 107 -12.95 9.91 9.22
C ILE A 107 -12.89 9.96 10.74
N GLU A 108 -13.28 11.06 11.34
CA GLU A 108 -13.28 11.23 12.80
C GLU A 108 -14.20 10.26 13.55
N ASN A 109 -15.22 9.73 12.86
CA ASN A 109 -16.15 8.73 13.41
C ASN A 109 -15.74 7.29 13.09
N ALA A 110 -14.65 7.10 12.36
CA ALA A 110 -14.25 5.77 11.91
C ALA A 110 -13.64 4.94 13.04
N HIS A 111 -14.02 3.67 13.09
CA HIS A 111 -13.52 2.72 14.06
C HIS A 111 -12.42 1.84 13.48
N PHE A 112 -12.53 1.42 12.22
CA PHE A 112 -11.55 0.56 11.55
C PHE A 112 -11.69 0.64 10.02
N PHE A 113 -10.62 0.29 9.34
CA PHE A 113 -10.55 0.29 7.89
C PHE A 113 -9.97 -1.04 7.38
N PRO A 114 -10.81 -1.99 6.94
CA PRO A 114 -10.31 -3.17 6.24
C PRO A 114 -9.50 -2.76 5.01
N THR A 115 -8.24 -3.18 4.96
CA THR A 115 -7.32 -2.81 3.89
C THR A 115 -6.65 -4.05 3.33
N ALA A 116 -6.83 -4.33 2.05
CA ALA A 116 -6.31 -5.50 1.38
C ALA A 116 -6.15 -5.28 -0.14
N GLY A 117 -5.63 -6.29 -0.84
CA GLY A 117 -5.62 -6.36 -2.30
C GLY A 117 -4.31 -5.96 -2.97
N ALA A 118 -3.37 -5.36 -2.25
CA ALA A 118 -2.00 -5.09 -2.69
C ALA A 118 -1.06 -5.05 -1.49
N PHE A 119 0.24 -4.93 -1.75
CA PHE A 119 1.24 -4.73 -0.71
C PHE A 119 1.00 -3.39 0.03
N ILE A 120 1.11 -3.41 1.35
CA ILE A 120 1.00 -2.23 2.20
C ILE A 120 2.41 -1.83 2.64
N SER A 121 2.81 -0.58 2.34
CA SER A 121 4.08 -0.05 2.84
C SER A 121 4.06 0.04 4.36
N PRO A 122 5.02 -0.59 5.08
CA PRO A 122 5.10 -0.47 6.54
C PRO A 122 5.18 0.97 7.03
N GLN A 123 5.79 1.87 6.27
CA GLN A 123 5.88 3.30 6.59
C GLN A 123 4.50 3.97 6.60
N VAL A 124 3.66 3.64 5.62
CA VAL A 124 2.29 4.16 5.52
C VAL A 124 1.43 3.57 6.62
N GLU A 125 1.56 2.28 6.87
CA GLU A 125 0.85 1.58 7.94
C GLU A 125 1.21 2.16 9.32
N GLU A 126 2.50 2.33 9.63
CA GLU A 126 2.97 2.98 10.85
C GLU A 126 2.38 4.39 11.03
N PHE A 127 2.36 5.18 9.97
CA PHE A 127 1.78 6.51 9.98
C PHE A 127 0.29 6.47 10.33
N VAL A 128 -0.48 5.64 9.64
CA VAL A 128 -1.94 5.51 9.83
C VAL A 128 -2.27 5.09 11.27
N HIS A 129 -1.57 4.10 11.80
CA HIS A 129 -1.73 3.68 13.19
C HIS A 129 -1.27 4.76 14.19
N SER A 130 -0.19 5.50 13.89
CA SER A 130 0.30 6.57 14.75
C SER A 130 -0.71 7.69 14.94
N ILE A 131 -1.48 8.04 13.91
CA ILE A 131 -2.53 9.06 14.00
C ILE A 131 -3.87 8.53 14.57
N GLY A 132 -3.86 7.33 15.12
CA GLY A 132 -5.01 6.74 15.83
C GLY A 132 -6.07 6.14 14.91
N ILE A 133 -5.72 5.77 13.71
CA ILE A 133 -6.59 5.03 12.77
C ILE A 133 -6.20 3.57 12.81
N PHE A 134 -7.18 2.68 13.05
CA PHE A 134 -6.95 1.24 12.94
C PHE A 134 -7.12 0.80 11.48
N MET A 135 -6.01 0.61 10.80
CA MET A 135 -5.98 -0.05 9.49
C MET A 135 -5.91 -1.55 9.70
N MET A 136 -6.99 -2.24 9.40
CA MET A 136 -7.08 -3.69 9.52
C MET A 136 -6.48 -4.34 8.26
N ALA A 137 -5.19 -4.64 8.31
CA ALA A 137 -4.54 -5.35 7.24
C ALA A 137 -5.13 -6.76 7.09
N GLY A 138 -5.32 -7.20 5.85
CA GLY A 138 -5.85 -8.51 5.55
C GLY A 138 -5.39 -9.07 4.22
N TYR A 139 -5.44 -10.40 4.13
CA TYR A 139 -5.09 -11.14 2.93
C TYR A 139 -6.20 -12.12 2.54
N GLY A 140 -6.38 -12.25 1.25
CA GLY A 140 -7.27 -13.22 0.67
C GLY A 140 -7.32 -13.16 -0.84
N LEU A 141 -7.97 -14.15 -1.41
CA LEU A 141 -8.10 -14.39 -2.83
C LEU A 141 -9.57 -14.61 -3.16
N THR A 142 -9.97 -14.47 -4.40
CA THR A 142 -11.29 -14.92 -4.87
C THR A 142 -11.47 -16.41 -4.59
N GLU A 143 -10.42 -17.19 -4.76
CA GLU A 143 -10.35 -18.63 -4.53
C GLU A 143 -10.46 -19.05 -3.07
N SER A 144 -10.37 -18.09 -2.13
CA SER A 144 -10.54 -18.31 -0.68
C SER A 144 -11.80 -17.66 -0.09
N LEU A 145 -12.77 -17.28 -0.90
CA LEU A 145 -13.95 -16.50 -0.49
C LEU A 145 -13.56 -15.24 0.28
N ALA A 146 -12.59 -14.51 -0.22
CA ALA A 146 -11.98 -13.28 0.26
C ALA A 146 -10.92 -13.45 1.37
N THR A 147 -11.28 -13.86 2.59
CA THR A 147 -10.38 -13.72 3.74
C THR A 147 -9.64 -15.01 4.09
N VAL A 148 -8.32 -14.96 4.09
CA VAL A 148 -7.41 -15.99 4.63
C VAL A 148 -6.89 -15.58 6.00
N SER A 149 -6.48 -14.32 6.14
CA SER A 149 -5.97 -13.74 7.38
C SER A 149 -6.37 -12.27 7.51
N CYS A 150 -6.46 -11.78 8.72
CA CYS A 150 -6.66 -10.36 9.01
C CYS A 150 -6.21 -9.99 10.42
N ASP A 151 -5.88 -8.71 10.61
CA ASP A 151 -5.72 -8.11 11.93
C ASP A 151 -7.07 -8.01 12.63
N CYS A 152 -7.02 -7.98 13.97
CA CYS A 152 -8.20 -7.82 14.81
C CYS A 152 -7.88 -6.84 15.95
N LEU A 153 -8.84 -6.00 16.32
CA LEU A 153 -8.71 -5.04 17.43
C LEU A 153 -8.54 -5.71 18.82
N ASP A 154 -9.07 -6.91 18.95
CA ASP A 154 -9.09 -7.66 20.23
C ASP A 154 -7.81 -8.48 20.47
N ARG A 155 -6.84 -8.44 19.57
CA ARG A 155 -5.60 -9.21 19.62
C ARG A 155 -4.40 -8.36 19.24
N PRO A 156 -3.21 -8.73 19.76
CA PRO A 156 -1.96 -8.14 19.29
C PRO A 156 -1.77 -8.36 17.78
N TYR A 157 -1.23 -7.34 17.12
CA TYR A 157 -0.87 -7.36 15.70
C TYR A 157 0.47 -6.63 15.49
N SER A 158 1.13 -6.94 14.39
CA SER A 158 2.44 -6.38 14.05
C SER A 158 2.38 -5.64 12.71
N ILE A 159 2.99 -4.46 12.66
CA ILE A 159 3.14 -3.71 11.41
C ILE A 159 3.88 -4.56 10.36
N GLY A 160 3.37 -4.55 9.13
CA GLY A 160 3.87 -5.36 8.02
C GLY A 160 3.33 -6.79 7.99
N SER A 161 2.58 -7.21 9.01
CA SER A 161 1.79 -8.44 9.00
C SER A 161 0.51 -8.25 8.17
N ILE A 162 -0.02 -9.33 7.66
CA ILE A 162 -1.38 -9.38 7.06
C ILE A 162 -2.34 -10.14 7.97
N GLY A 163 -2.04 -10.11 9.27
CA GLY A 163 -2.85 -10.63 10.35
C GLY A 163 -2.76 -12.14 10.57
N ARG A 164 -3.59 -12.60 11.49
CA ARG A 164 -3.67 -14.02 11.84
C ARG A 164 -4.61 -14.76 10.92
N PRO A 165 -4.28 -16.02 10.55
CA PRO A 165 -5.18 -16.87 9.79
C PRO A 165 -6.55 -17.03 10.48
N ILE A 166 -7.61 -17.09 9.67
CA ILE A 166 -8.93 -17.48 10.19
C ILE A 166 -8.92 -18.97 10.55
N LYS A 167 -9.66 -19.34 11.59
CA LYS A 167 -9.62 -20.69 12.18
C LYS A 167 -9.98 -21.82 11.23
N SER A 168 -10.69 -21.54 10.13
CA SER A 168 -11.19 -22.54 9.18
C SER A 168 -10.20 -22.87 8.07
N ILE A 169 -9.04 -22.20 8.00
CA ILE A 169 -8.04 -22.41 6.93
C ILE A 169 -6.78 -23.03 7.52
N ASP A 170 -6.32 -24.10 6.92
CA ASP A 170 -5.01 -24.69 7.14
C ASP A 170 -4.02 -24.06 6.14
N ILE A 171 -2.89 -23.56 6.65
CA ILE A 171 -1.84 -22.90 5.88
C ILE A 171 -0.57 -23.72 5.97
N ARG A 172 0.01 -24.01 4.84
CA ARG A 172 1.36 -24.61 4.70
C ARG A 172 2.21 -23.75 3.78
N PHE A 173 3.50 -24.03 3.75
CA PHE A 173 4.45 -23.41 2.85
C PHE A 173 5.17 -24.49 2.06
N SER A 174 5.37 -24.27 0.75
CA SER A 174 6.25 -25.12 -0.05
C SER A 174 7.71 -24.90 0.34
N ASP A 175 8.61 -25.70 -0.22
CA ASP A 175 10.06 -25.54 -0.01
C ASP A 175 10.57 -24.18 -0.52
N GLU A 176 9.89 -23.59 -1.52
CA GLU A 176 10.17 -22.26 -2.06
C GLU A 176 9.46 -21.14 -1.28
N GLY A 177 8.69 -21.47 -0.24
CA GLY A 177 7.93 -20.51 0.57
C GLY A 177 6.58 -20.10 -0.02
N GLU A 178 6.05 -20.82 -1.04
CA GLU A 178 4.69 -20.55 -1.54
C GLU A 178 3.64 -20.86 -0.47
N ILE A 179 2.71 -19.96 -0.27
CA ILE A 179 1.58 -20.13 0.64
C ILE A 179 0.59 -21.13 0.01
N LEU A 180 0.33 -22.22 0.73
CA LEU A 180 -0.58 -23.28 0.34
C LEU A 180 -1.78 -23.30 1.28
N LEU A 181 -3.00 -23.31 0.74
CA LEU A 181 -4.23 -23.18 1.51
C LEU A 181 -5.14 -24.40 1.38
N LYS A 182 -5.74 -24.83 2.51
CA LYS A 182 -6.76 -25.87 2.53
C LYS A 182 -7.82 -25.52 3.57
N GLY A 183 -9.09 -25.72 3.23
CA GLY A 183 -10.20 -25.44 4.14
C GLY A 183 -11.54 -25.28 3.42
N PRO A 184 -12.64 -25.12 4.16
CA PRO A 184 -13.99 -25.09 3.59
C PRO A 184 -14.27 -23.82 2.75
N THR A 185 -13.49 -22.78 2.89
CA THR A 185 -13.61 -21.53 2.10
C THR A 185 -12.78 -21.55 0.83
N ILE A 186 -11.94 -22.55 0.64
CA ILE A 186 -11.09 -22.67 -0.55
C ILE A 186 -11.94 -23.28 -1.69
N THR A 187 -11.79 -22.68 -2.88
CA THR A 187 -12.48 -23.16 -4.08
C THR A 187 -12.19 -24.65 -4.34
N PRO A 188 -13.17 -25.45 -4.77
CA PRO A 188 -12.92 -26.82 -5.22
C PRO A 188 -12.21 -26.87 -6.59
N GLY A 189 -12.13 -25.75 -7.30
CA GLY A 189 -11.46 -25.63 -8.60
C GLY A 189 -12.12 -24.61 -9.52
N TYR A 190 -11.49 -24.39 -10.66
CA TYR A 190 -11.99 -23.53 -11.72
C TYR A 190 -12.96 -24.31 -12.62
N TYR A 191 -14.15 -23.75 -12.85
CA TYR A 191 -15.20 -24.37 -13.65
C TYR A 191 -14.74 -24.60 -15.09
N ASN A 192 -14.90 -25.82 -15.59
CA ASN A 192 -14.51 -26.27 -16.94
C ASN A 192 -13.02 -26.02 -17.31
N ARG A 193 -12.12 -25.97 -16.30
CA ARG A 193 -10.68 -25.77 -16.54
C ARG A 193 -9.84 -26.87 -15.87
N PRO A 194 -9.96 -28.14 -16.35
CA PRO A 194 -9.16 -29.25 -15.79
C PRO A 194 -7.66 -29.01 -15.95
N ASP A 195 -7.24 -28.31 -17.00
CA ASP A 195 -5.87 -27.90 -17.26
C ASP A 195 -5.30 -27.04 -16.12
N LEU A 196 -6.05 -26.02 -15.68
CA LEU A 196 -5.65 -25.18 -14.55
C LEU A 196 -5.75 -25.93 -13.22
N ASN A 197 -6.80 -26.73 -13.03
CA ASN A 197 -7.02 -27.46 -11.79
C ASN A 197 -5.88 -28.45 -11.51
N ALA A 198 -5.33 -29.09 -12.53
CA ALA A 198 -4.20 -30.01 -12.39
C ALA A 198 -2.93 -29.35 -11.82
N THR A 199 -2.76 -28.05 -12.03
CA THR A 199 -1.57 -27.29 -11.57
C THR A 199 -1.84 -26.39 -10.36
N SER A 200 -3.12 -26.08 -10.10
CA SER A 200 -3.51 -25.18 -9.00
C SER A 200 -3.58 -25.85 -7.64
N PHE A 201 -3.52 -27.18 -7.59
CA PHE A 201 -3.57 -27.93 -6.34
C PHE A 201 -2.36 -28.85 -6.20
N THR A 202 -1.92 -29.07 -4.98
CA THR A 202 -0.95 -30.09 -4.64
C THR A 202 -1.60 -31.48 -4.65
N ALA A 203 -0.80 -32.55 -4.67
CA ALA A 203 -1.29 -33.92 -4.64
C ALA A 203 -2.14 -34.24 -3.38
N ASP A 204 -1.87 -33.56 -2.27
CA ASP A 204 -2.60 -33.69 -1.00
C ASP A 204 -3.73 -32.66 -0.84
N GLY A 205 -4.06 -31.90 -1.92
CA GLY A 205 -5.24 -31.08 -2.06
C GLY A 205 -5.16 -29.68 -1.46
N TYR A 206 -3.94 -29.12 -1.33
CA TYR A 206 -3.75 -27.72 -1.01
C TYR A 206 -3.80 -26.87 -2.27
N PHE A 207 -4.50 -25.74 -2.20
CA PHE A 207 -4.54 -24.75 -3.26
C PHE A 207 -3.22 -23.95 -3.26
N ARG A 208 -2.61 -23.80 -4.42
CA ARG A 208 -1.41 -23.00 -4.68
C ARG A 208 -1.79 -21.56 -4.92
N THR A 209 -1.44 -20.66 -4.00
CA THR A 209 -1.82 -19.25 -4.12
C THR A 209 -0.98 -18.47 -5.13
N GLY A 210 0.23 -18.92 -5.38
CA GLY A 210 1.23 -18.17 -6.12
C GLY A 210 1.84 -16.99 -5.34
N ASP A 211 1.52 -16.85 -4.05
CA ASP A 211 2.08 -15.84 -3.16
C ASP A 211 3.11 -16.48 -2.25
N ILE A 212 4.25 -15.83 -2.05
CA ILE A 212 5.32 -16.26 -1.14
C ILE A 212 5.17 -15.54 0.19
N GLY A 213 5.37 -16.27 1.27
CA GLY A 213 5.25 -15.71 2.60
C GLY A 213 5.80 -16.62 3.69
N TYR A 214 5.59 -16.20 4.93
CA TYR A 214 6.00 -16.96 6.11
C TYR A 214 5.09 -16.63 7.31
N MET A 215 5.13 -17.50 8.31
CA MET A 215 4.49 -17.27 9.60
C MET A 215 5.53 -16.81 10.62
N LYS A 216 5.16 -15.78 11.40
CA LYS A 216 5.94 -15.34 12.56
C LYS A 216 4.99 -14.94 13.69
N ASP A 217 5.19 -15.47 14.88
CA ASP A 217 4.39 -15.18 16.09
C ASP A 217 2.87 -15.43 15.89
N GLY A 218 2.54 -16.36 14.96
CA GLY A 218 1.16 -16.69 14.60
C GLY A 218 0.50 -15.70 13.65
N GLU A 219 1.25 -14.79 13.07
CA GLU A 219 0.82 -13.83 12.04
C GLU A 219 1.43 -14.20 10.69
N LEU A 220 0.66 -13.98 9.63
CA LEU A 220 1.08 -14.24 8.25
C LEU A 220 1.74 -12.99 7.66
N TYR A 221 2.82 -13.20 6.94
CA TYR A 221 3.55 -12.18 6.18
C TYR A 221 3.63 -12.62 4.73
N ILE A 222 3.30 -11.72 3.81
CA ILE A 222 3.54 -11.89 2.38
C ILE A 222 4.79 -11.11 2.02
N THR A 223 5.70 -11.75 1.30
CA THR A 223 6.89 -11.10 0.77
C THR A 223 6.73 -10.76 -0.69
N GLU A 224 6.14 -11.66 -1.49
CA GLU A 224 6.18 -11.54 -2.94
C GLU A 224 5.07 -12.37 -3.60
N ARG A 225 4.84 -12.12 -4.89
CA ARG A 225 4.00 -12.96 -5.73
C ARG A 225 4.85 -13.63 -6.80
N ILE A 226 4.80 -14.97 -6.90
CA ILE A 226 5.67 -15.75 -7.79
C ILE A 226 5.62 -15.25 -9.23
N LYS A 227 4.42 -14.97 -9.74
CA LYS A 227 4.21 -14.48 -11.12
C LYS A 227 4.63 -13.04 -11.35
N ASP A 228 4.78 -12.26 -10.28
CA ASP A 228 5.18 -10.85 -10.33
C ASP A 228 6.68 -10.67 -10.09
N LEU A 229 7.38 -11.75 -9.69
CA LEU A 229 8.82 -11.73 -9.53
C LEU A 229 9.51 -11.58 -10.87
N TYR A 230 10.45 -10.65 -10.94
CA TYR A 230 11.37 -10.56 -12.04
C TYR A 230 12.66 -11.30 -11.72
N LYS A 231 13.16 -12.08 -12.69
CA LYS A 231 14.49 -12.66 -12.61
C LYS A 231 15.44 -11.83 -13.46
N THR A 232 16.36 -11.15 -12.80
CA THR A 232 17.39 -10.40 -13.52
C THR A 232 18.33 -11.35 -14.29
N SER A 233 19.01 -10.84 -15.31
CA SER A 233 20.03 -11.60 -16.06
C SER A 233 21.14 -12.19 -15.17
N ASN A 234 21.34 -11.65 -13.97
CA ASN A 234 22.28 -12.14 -12.96
C ASN A 234 21.65 -13.18 -12.00
N GLY A 235 20.43 -13.65 -12.28
CA GLY A 235 19.73 -14.66 -11.49
C GLY A 235 19.16 -14.18 -10.16
N LYS A 236 19.14 -12.86 -9.90
CA LYS A 236 18.52 -12.30 -8.69
C LYS A 236 17.02 -12.08 -8.91
N TYR A 237 16.22 -12.41 -7.89
CA TYR A 237 14.81 -12.13 -7.90
C TYR A 237 14.53 -10.72 -7.38
N ILE A 238 13.64 -10.01 -8.06
CA ILE A 238 13.17 -8.64 -7.73
C ILE A 238 11.68 -8.68 -7.48
N ALA A 239 11.24 -8.11 -6.37
CA ALA A 239 9.84 -7.89 -6.01
C ALA A 239 9.40 -6.47 -6.45
N PRO A 240 8.79 -6.29 -7.62
CA PRO A 240 8.49 -4.96 -8.14
C PRO A 240 7.57 -4.16 -7.22
N GLN A 241 6.52 -4.80 -6.68
CA GLN A 241 5.52 -4.11 -5.84
C GLN A 241 6.12 -3.55 -4.55
N MET A 242 7.08 -4.23 -3.95
CA MET A 242 7.79 -3.74 -2.76
C MET A 242 8.60 -2.47 -3.08
N ILE A 243 9.28 -2.45 -4.22
CA ILE A 243 10.05 -1.28 -4.66
C ILE A 243 9.10 -0.12 -5.02
N GLU A 244 8.05 -0.42 -5.79
CA GLU A 244 7.04 0.56 -6.21
C GLU A 244 6.39 1.26 -5.02
N SER A 245 5.92 0.48 -4.03
CA SER A 245 5.28 1.03 -2.83
C SER A 245 6.21 1.93 -2.01
N LYS A 246 7.51 1.64 -2.05
CA LYS A 246 8.51 2.45 -1.37
C LYS A 246 8.76 3.80 -2.04
N ILE A 247 8.62 3.86 -3.37
CA ILE A 247 8.80 5.10 -4.14
C ILE A 247 7.50 5.91 -4.21
N LEU A 248 6.33 5.24 -4.16
CA LEU A 248 5.01 5.89 -4.21
C LEU A 248 4.68 6.78 -2.99
N VAL A 249 5.51 6.78 -1.97
CA VAL A 249 5.39 7.72 -0.84
C VAL A 249 5.93 9.12 -1.17
N ASP A 250 6.60 9.28 -2.31
CA ASP A 250 7.10 10.58 -2.78
C ASP A 250 5.96 11.39 -3.45
N LYS A 251 5.84 12.67 -3.08
CA LYS A 251 4.77 13.55 -3.57
C LYS A 251 4.82 13.80 -5.08
N TYR A 252 6.00 13.70 -5.70
CA TYR A 252 6.17 13.89 -7.14
C TYR A 252 5.89 12.62 -7.94
N VAL A 253 5.64 11.46 -7.30
CA VAL A 253 5.40 10.19 -7.99
C VAL A 253 3.94 9.81 -7.87
N GLU A 254 3.20 9.86 -8.97
CA GLU A 254 1.78 9.46 -8.99
C GLU A 254 1.59 7.99 -9.34
N GLN A 255 2.32 7.48 -10.34
CA GLN A 255 2.31 6.07 -10.71
C GLN A 255 3.74 5.62 -11.01
N ILE A 256 4.04 4.36 -10.74
CA ILE A 256 5.34 3.78 -11.03
C ILE A 256 5.18 2.33 -11.46
N ALA A 257 5.94 1.94 -12.48
CA ALA A 257 6.09 0.56 -12.92
C ALA A 257 7.57 0.18 -12.93
N VAL A 258 7.95 -0.75 -12.06
CA VAL A 258 9.31 -1.30 -12.03
C VAL A 258 9.49 -2.31 -13.16
N VAL A 259 10.62 -2.25 -13.82
CA VAL A 259 11.03 -3.10 -14.94
C VAL A 259 12.40 -3.72 -14.64
N ALA A 260 12.47 -5.03 -14.54
CA ALA A 260 13.71 -5.73 -14.20
C ALA A 260 13.87 -7.10 -14.89
N ASP A 261 12.81 -7.62 -15.54
CA ASP A 261 12.82 -8.96 -16.13
C ASP A 261 13.86 -9.06 -17.26
N ASP A 262 14.75 -10.08 -17.16
CA ASP A 262 15.91 -10.26 -18.05
C ASP A 262 16.83 -9.05 -18.21
N ARG A 263 16.72 -8.04 -17.32
CA ARG A 263 17.55 -6.85 -17.35
C ARG A 263 18.77 -6.99 -16.44
N LYS A 264 19.84 -6.26 -16.78
CA LYS A 264 21.06 -6.22 -15.94
C LYS A 264 20.86 -5.47 -14.63
N PHE A 265 19.88 -4.58 -14.58
CA PHE A 265 19.56 -3.72 -13.44
C PHE A 265 18.09 -3.33 -13.44
N VAL A 266 17.59 -2.90 -12.29
CA VAL A 266 16.22 -2.42 -12.11
C VAL A 266 16.06 -1.04 -12.74
N SER A 267 15.01 -0.88 -13.54
CA SER A 267 14.57 0.40 -14.12
C SER A 267 13.13 0.68 -13.73
N ALA A 268 12.65 1.90 -13.94
CA ALA A 268 11.27 2.26 -13.69
C ALA A 268 10.69 3.19 -14.75
N LEU A 269 9.40 3.05 -15.03
CA LEU A 269 8.57 4.05 -15.70
C LEU A 269 7.80 4.78 -14.61
N ILE A 270 7.91 6.10 -14.58
CA ILE A 270 7.34 6.94 -13.52
C ILE A 270 6.41 7.98 -14.16
N VAL A 271 5.18 7.98 -13.73
CA VAL A 271 4.24 9.07 -14.01
C VAL A 271 4.35 10.06 -12.86
N PRO A 272 4.81 11.29 -13.12
CA PRO A 272 4.90 12.30 -12.08
C PRO A 272 3.53 12.86 -11.71
N THR A 273 3.44 13.41 -10.50
CA THR A 273 2.31 14.26 -10.08
C THR A 273 2.45 15.61 -10.79
N TYR A 274 1.88 15.71 -11.99
CA TYR A 274 2.10 16.86 -12.88
C TYR A 274 1.86 18.22 -12.23
N PRO A 275 0.78 18.47 -11.46
CA PRO A 275 0.60 19.78 -10.84
C PRO A 275 1.77 20.20 -9.96
N LEU A 276 2.31 19.28 -9.16
CA LEU A 276 3.47 19.55 -8.29
C LEU A 276 4.75 19.72 -9.10
N LEU A 277 4.92 18.93 -10.16
CA LEU A 277 6.10 19.02 -11.02
C LEU A 277 6.13 20.35 -11.81
N GLU A 278 4.98 20.79 -12.30
CA GLU A 278 4.80 22.07 -12.98
C GLU A 278 5.03 23.25 -12.01
N GLU A 279 4.58 23.14 -10.76
CA GLU A 279 4.84 24.12 -9.71
C GLU A 279 6.34 24.20 -9.40
N TYR A 280 7.00 23.05 -9.23
CA TYR A 280 8.45 22.97 -9.06
C TYR A 280 9.21 23.65 -10.21
N ALA A 281 8.83 23.35 -11.46
CA ALA A 281 9.45 23.93 -12.64
C ALA A 281 9.32 25.45 -12.67
N ARG A 282 8.14 26.01 -12.38
CA ARG A 282 7.92 27.46 -12.31
C ARG A 282 8.75 28.10 -11.20
N ALA A 283 8.83 27.47 -10.02
CA ALA A 283 9.60 27.98 -8.88
C ALA A 283 11.12 28.02 -9.16
N HIS A 284 11.61 27.16 -10.07
CA HIS A 284 13.02 27.05 -10.42
C HIS A 284 13.36 27.70 -11.80
N GLY A 285 12.41 28.44 -12.40
CA GLY A 285 12.63 29.12 -13.68
C GLY A 285 12.81 28.16 -14.86
N ILE A 286 12.31 26.95 -14.79
CA ILE A 286 12.36 25.96 -15.86
C ILE A 286 11.20 26.23 -16.84
N ALA A 287 11.54 26.63 -18.07
CA ALA A 287 10.56 26.78 -19.13
C ALA A 287 10.22 25.42 -19.74
N PHE A 288 8.95 25.20 -20.07
CA PHE A 288 8.45 24.03 -20.79
C PHE A 288 7.17 24.41 -21.53
N ASN A 289 6.92 23.79 -22.67
CA ASN A 289 5.71 24.00 -23.49
C ASN A 289 4.66 22.91 -23.24
N ASP A 290 5.11 21.71 -22.98
CA ASP A 290 4.28 20.53 -22.77
C ASP A 290 4.89 19.60 -21.71
N ARG A 291 4.19 18.51 -21.42
CA ARG A 291 4.61 17.51 -20.42
C ARG A 291 5.78 16.67 -20.90
N GLU A 292 5.92 16.43 -22.17
CA GLU A 292 7.04 15.72 -22.78
C GLU A 292 8.35 16.46 -22.53
N GLU A 293 8.35 17.77 -22.80
CA GLU A 293 9.50 18.62 -22.54
C GLU A 293 9.82 18.71 -21.04
N LEU A 294 8.80 18.86 -20.19
CA LEU A 294 8.97 18.87 -18.73
C LEU A 294 9.57 17.56 -18.23
N CYS A 295 9.08 16.41 -18.68
CA CYS A 295 9.58 15.09 -18.30
C CYS A 295 11.00 14.81 -18.83
N ALA A 296 11.38 15.40 -19.96
CA ALA A 296 12.73 15.29 -20.51
C ALA A 296 13.73 16.26 -19.86
N ASN A 297 13.25 17.22 -19.06
CA ASN A 297 14.12 18.24 -18.48
C ASN A 297 15.14 17.65 -17.50
N LYS A 298 16.42 18.01 -17.66
CA LYS A 298 17.53 17.47 -16.88
C LYS A 298 17.41 17.78 -15.38
N ILE A 299 17.07 19.03 -15.01
CA ILE A 299 16.95 19.45 -13.61
C ILE A 299 15.83 18.71 -12.90
N VAL A 300 14.70 18.49 -13.59
CA VAL A 300 13.58 17.69 -13.09
C VAL A 300 14.00 16.26 -12.84
N ASN A 301 14.71 15.65 -13.79
CA ASN A 301 15.20 14.27 -13.64
C ASN A 301 16.23 14.13 -12.53
N GLU A 302 17.14 15.09 -12.37
CA GLU A 302 18.13 15.10 -11.28
C GLU A 302 17.45 15.22 -9.90
N MET A 303 16.47 16.11 -9.75
CA MET A 303 15.68 16.25 -8.52
C MET A 303 14.98 14.94 -8.14
N LEU A 304 14.33 14.28 -9.10
CA LEU A 304 13.65 13.01 -8.82
C LEU A 304 14.64 11.87 -8.55
N ALA A 305 15.80 11.85 -9.20
CA ALA A 305 16.85 10.87 -8.94
C ALA A 305 17.34 10.93 -7.48
N GLU A 306 17.62 12.12 -6.96
CA GLU A 306 18.04 12.32 -5.57
C GLU A 306 16.97 11.84 -4.56
N ARG A 307 15.70 12.12 -4.85
CA ARG A 307 14.58 11.69 -4.02
C ARG A 307 14.42 10.17 -4.03
N ILE A 308 14.47 9.54 -5.21
CA ILE A 308 14.44 8.09 -5.37
C ILE A 308 15.62 7.45 -4.64
N ASP A 309 16.82 7.98 -4.79
CA ASP A 309 18.01 7.47 -4.10
C ASP A 309 17.86 7.53 -2.58
N THR A 310 17.27 8.58 -2.05
CA THR A 310 16.97 8.70 -0.62
C THR A 310 15.99 7.62 -0.16
N LEU A 311 14.91 7.39 -0.89
CA LEU A 311 13.86 6.42 -0.53
C LEU A 311 14.35 4.97 -0.62
N GLN A 312 15.27 4.68 -1.52
CA GLN A 312 15.76 3.32 -1.74
C GLN A 312 17.04 2.95 -0.97
N GLN A 313 17.49 3.79 -0.03
CA GLN A 313 18.74 3.55 0.74
C GLN A 313 18.75 2.19 1.46
N THR A 314 17.61 1.74 1.95
CA THR A 314 17.47 0.47 2.69
C THR A 314 17.32 -0.75 1.77
N LEU A 315 17.19 -0.57 0.46
CA LEU A 315 17.15 -1.67 -0.51
C LEU A 315 18.53 -2.24 -0.79
N ALA A 316 18.59 -3.52 -1.11
CA ALA A 316 19.82 -4.14 -1.59
C ALA A 316 20.25 -3.51 -2.93
N ASN A 317 21.55 -3.49 -3.21
CA ASN A 317 22.05 -2.81 -4.41
C ASN A 317 21.47 -3.30 -5.72
N TYR A 318 21.08 -4.57 -5.80
CA TYR A 318 20.48 -5.18 -6.98
C TYR A 318 18.97 -4.86 -7.11
N GLU A 319 18.32 -4.39 -6.04
CA GLU A 319 16.90 -3.97 -6.02
C GLU A 319 16.73 -2.48 -6.35
N LYS A 320 17.81 -1.69 -6.24
CA LYS A 320 17.75 -0.24 -6.45
C LYS A 320 17.49 0.10 -7.91
N ILE A 321 16.55 1.00 -8.13
CA ILE A 321 16.29 1.60 -9.44
C ILE A 321 17.55 2.36 -9.88
N LYS A 322 18.16 1.94 -10.98
CA LYS A 322 19.37 2.55 -11.55
C LYS A 322 19.07 3.55 -12.66
N ARG A 323 17.92 3.39 -13.32
CA ARG A 323 17.44 4.30 -14.36
C ARG A 323 15.93 4.38 -14.30
N PHE A 324 15.39 5.52 -14.64
CA PHE A 324 13.95 5.69 -14.82
C PHE A 324 13.67 6.59 -16.02
N THR A 325 12.43 6.52 -16.49
CA THR A 325 11.90 7.41 -17.52
C THR A 325 10.62 8.04 -16.98
N LEU A 326 10.52 9.36 -17.08
CA LEU A 326 9.30 10.08 -16.76
C LEU A 326 8.34 9.98 -17.93
N MET A 327 7.12 9.57 -17.64
CA MET A 327 6.04 9.43 -18.63
C MET A 327 5.26 10.73 -18.69
N ALA A 328 4.97 11.21 -19.89
CA ALA A 328 4.17 12.42 -20.10
C ALA A 328 2.65 12.17 -20.01
N HIS A 329 2.24 10.94 -19.78
CA HIS A 329 0.84 10.53 -19.66
C HIS A 329 0.65 9.50 -18.54
N HIS A 330 -0.55 9.47 -17.98
CA HIS A 330 -0.92 8.48 -16.97
C HIS A 330 -1.09 7.08 -17.58
N PHE A 331 -0.77 6.06 -16.82
CA PHE A 331 -1.20 4.69 -17.17
C PHE A 331 -2.72 4.63 -17.10
N SER A 332 -3.36 4.09 -18.14
CA SER A 332 -4.81 4.16 -18.28
C SER A 332 -5.46 2.80 -18.58
N LEU A 333 -6.75 2.71 -18.22
CA LEU A 333 -7.61 1.57 -18.58
C LEU A 333 -7.82 1.46 -20.08
N GLU A 334 -7.98 2.59 -20.76
CA GLU A 334 -8.23 2.67 -22.21
C GLU A 334 -7.08 2.08 -23.01
N ARG A 335 -5.83 2.31 -22.57
CA ARG A 335 -4.63 1.69 -23.16
C ARG A 335 -4.37 0.28 -22.65
N GLY A 336 -5.21 -0.21 -21.73
CA GLY A 336 -5.05 -1.53 -21.13
C GLY A 336 -3.86 -1.67 -20.20
N GLU A 337 -3.23 -0.57 -19.78
CA GLU A 337 -2.01 -0.53 -18.97
C GLU A 337 -2.27 -0.84 -17.51
N ILE A 338 -3.50 -0.57 -17.04
CA ILE A 338 -3.95 -0.87 -15.67
C ILE A 338 -5.26 -1.68 -15.71
N THR A 339 -5.60 -2.29 -14.58
CA THR A 339 -6.91 -2.94 -14.35
C THR A 339 -7.91 -1.96 -13.75
N ASN A 340 -9.21 -2.35 -13.67
CA ASN A 340 -10.25 -1.59 -12.95
C ASN A 340 -9.92 -1.35 -11.47
N THR A 341 -9.06 -2.19 -10.89
CA THR A 341 -8.55 -2.05 -9.53
C THR A 341 -7.22 -1.29 -9.46
N LEU A 342 -6.86 -0.56 -10.53
CA LEU A 342 -5.64 0.24 -10.67
C LEU A 342 -4.33 -0.57 -10.59
N LYS A 343 -4.37 -1.89 -10.78
CA LYS A 343 -3.17 -2.73 -10.84
C LYS A 343 -2.51 -2.62 -12.20
N ILE A 344 -1.21 -2.43 -12.20
CA ILE A 344 -0.39 -2.29 -13.42
C ILE A 344 -0.33 -3.61 -14.18
N LYS A 345 -0.60 -3.56 -15.48
CA LYS A 345 -0.40 -4.67 -16.43
C LYS A 345 0.96 -4.53 -17.10
N ARG A 346 2.01 -4.97 -16.43
CA ARG A 346 3.41 -4.79 -16.85
C ARG A 346 3.69 -5.30 -18.26
N ASN A 347 3.10 -6.44 -18.64
CA ASN A 347 3.24 -7.01 -19.99
C ASN A 347 2.73 -6.10 -21.10
N VAL A 348 1.84 -5.17 -20.81
CA VAL A 348 1.35 -4.18 -21.77
C VAL A 348 2.30 -3.00 -21.82
N LEU A 349 2.70 -2.47 -20.69
CA LEU A 349 3.63 -1.34 -20.60
C LEU A 349 4.99 -1.62 -21.24
N LEU A 350 5.46 -2.87 -21.23
CA LEU A 350 6.75 -3.26 -21.81
C LEU A 350 6.72 -3.43 -23.33
N LYS A 351 5.55 -3.34 -23.97
CA LYS A 351 5.41 -3.43 -25.43
C LYS A 351 5.45 -2.07 -26.12
N HIS A 352 5.34 -1.02 -25.37
CA HIS A 352 5.43 0.38 -25.79
C HIS A 352 6.73 1.01 -25.33
#